data_013dfa05e65bd6d316af85714e551a15
#
_entry.id   013dfa05e65bd6d316af85714e551a15
#
_cell.length_a   1.000
_cell.length_b   1.000
_cell.length_c   1.000
_cell.angle_alpha   90.00
_cell.angle_beta   90.00
_cell.angle_gamma   90.00
#
_symmetry.space_group_name_H-M   'P 1'
#
loop_
_entity.id
_entity.type
_entity.pdbx_description
1 polymer ?
#
loop_
_entity_poly.entity_id
_entity_poly.type
_entity_poly.pdbx_seq_one_letter_code
_entity_poly.pdbx_strand_id
1 'polypeptide(L)'
;DRGTTALITYMRTDSVRIADEAQKAAADFIENRFGKDYLAPGGKRNFKTKSDAQDAHEAIRPVDVTLTPEDVKPYLAPDQYQVYRLIWARFVASQMAAARFHDTTVTIDNGPAQWRSKGERMLFPGFLAVMPRGKDEEGVELPALTKGETLKLNSLTKEQKFTQPSPRFTEASLVRELEELGIGRPSTYASI
;
A
#
# COMPACT_ATOMS: atom_id res chain seq x y z
N ASP A 1 -21.34 28.68 -1.61
CA ASP A 1 -21.99 27.73 -0.71
C ASP A 1 -22.24 26.43 -1.50
N ARG A 2 -21.27 25.51 -1.40
CA ARG A 2 -21.40 24.19 -2.04
C ARG A 2 -22.04 23.27 -1.03
N GLY A 3 -23.33 23.26 -0.83
CA GLY A 3 -24.07 22.38 0.08
C GLY A 3 -23.36 21.09 0.54
N THR A 4 -24.01 20.22 1.25
CA THR A 4 -23.47 18.94 1.68
C THR A 4 -23.07 18.08 0.47
N THR A 5 -21.77 17.81 0.30
CA THR A 5 -21.23 17.03 -0.82
C THR A 5 -20.59 15.75 -0.28
N ALA A 6 -20.91 14.60 -0.86
CA ALA A 6 -20.24 13.35 -0.56
C ALA A 6 -18.83 13.38 -1.16
N LEU A 7 -17.81 13.12 -0.35
CA LEU A 7 -16.41 13.05 -0.81
C LEU A 7 -15.98 11.64 -1.18
N ILE A 8 -16.67 10.62 -0.68
CA ILE A 8 -16.38 9.21 -0.95
C ILE A 8 -17.65 8.48 -1.38
N THR A 9 -17.47 7.34 -2.04
CA THR A 9 -18.54 6.39 -2.36
C THR A 9 -19.11 5.77 -1.09
N TYR A 10 -20.20 5.02 -1.22
CA TYR A 10 -20.87 4.38 -0.10
C TYR A 10 -19.94 3.40 0.65
N MET A 11 -19.78 3.60 1.96
CA MET A 11 -18.77 2.91 2.77
C MET A 11 -19.14 1.48 3.19
N ARG A 12 -20.43 1.09 3.15
CA ARG A 12 -20.85 -0.26 3.52
C ARG A 12 -20.85 -1.16 2.29
N THR A 13 -19.66 -1.55 1.84
CA THR A 13 -19.48 -2.36 0.65
C THR A 13 -18.39 -3.41 0.89
N ASP A 14 -18.53 -4.55 0.27
CA ASP A 14 -17.55 -5.62 0.11
C ASP A 14 -17.02 -5.70 -1.34
N SER A 15 -17.51 -4.82 -2.22
CA SER A 15 -17.10 -4.75 -3.61
C SER A 15 -15.76 -4.06 -3.77
N VAL A 16 -14.93 -4.59 -4.67
CA VAL A 16 -13.68 -3.97 -5.13
C VAL A 16 -13.79 -3.44 -6.56
N ARG A 17 -15.01 -3.43 -7.12
CA ARG A 17 -15.30 -2.92 -8.45
C ARG A 17 -15.12 -1.40 -8.49
N ILE A 18 -14.56 -0.90 -9.57
CA ILE A 18 -14.41 0.53 -9.84
C ILE A 18 -15.09 0.82 -11.18
N ALA A 19 -15.94 1.84 -11.23
CA ALA A 19 -16.60 2.26 -12.47
C ALA A 19 -15.56 2.73 -13.50
N ASP A 20 -15.82 2.49 -14.78
CA ASP A 20 -14.90 2.82 -15.88
C ASP A 20 -14.59 4.34 -15.93
N GLU A 21 -15.57 5.20 -15.64
CA GLU A 21 -15.37 6.64 -15.57
C GLU A 21 -14.37 7.02 -14.47
N ALA A 22 -14.47 6.38 -13.31
CA ALA A 22 -13.57 6.62 -12.19
C ALA A 22 -12.15 6.10 -12.46
N GLN A 23 -12.03 4.96 -13.15
CA GLN A 23 -10.72 4.45 -13.60
C GLN A 23 -10.09 5.40 -14.61
N LYS A 24 -10.86 5.91 -15.56
CA LYS A 24 -10.37 6.88 -16.54
C LYS A 24 -9.93 8.19 -15.86
N ALA A 25 -10.76 8.73 -14.97
CA ALA A 25 -10.41 9.94 -14.23
C ALA A 25 -9.13 9.74 -13.38
N ALA A 26 -8.96 8.58 -12.77
CA ALA A 26 -7.74 8.25 -12.05
C ALA A 26 -6.52 8.15 -12.98
N ALA A 27 -6.67 7.54 -14.16
CA ALA A 27 -5.58 7.46 -15.14
C ALA A 27 -5.17 8.85 -15.64
N ASP A 28 -6.13 9.68 -16.00
CA ASP A 28 -5.90 11.08 -16.44
C ASP A 28 -5.21 11.89 -15.32
N PHE A 29 -5.64 11.72 -14.07
CA PHE A 29 -5.02 12.37 -12.90
C PHE A 29 -3.57 11.90 -12.70
N ILE A 30 -3.31 10.59 -12.75
CA ILE A 30 -1.98 10.01 -12.56
C ILE A 30 -1.04 10.48 -13.67
N GLU A 31 -1.48 10.43 -14.93
CA GLU A 31 -0.65 10.87 -16.06
C GLU A 31 -0.29 12.35 -15.95
N ASN A 32 -1.25 13.21 -15.62
CA ASN A 32 -1.04 14.65 -15.48
C ASN A 32 -0.14 15.01 -14.28
N ARG A 33 -0.26 14.28 -13.17
CA ARG A 33 0.44 14.63 -11.93
C ARG A 33 1.82 13.98 -11.81
N PHE A 34 1.97 12.74 -12.29
CA PHE A 34 3.18 11.92 -12.10
C PHE A 34 3.84 11.50 -13.42
N GLY A 35 3.11 11.54 -14.52
CA GLY A 35 3.60 11.10 -15.84
C GLY A 35 3.16 9.68 -16.22
N LYS A 36 3.34 9.36 -17.51
CA LYS A 36 2.90 8.08 -18.12
C LYS A 36 3.50 6.84 -17.47
N ASP A 37 4.74 6.92 -17.00
CA ASP A 37 5.43 5.79 -16.39
C ASP A 37 4.77 5.31 -15.09
N TYR A 38 3.97 6.18 -14.48
CA TYR A 38 3.22 5.86 -13.27
C TYR A 38 1.87 5.20 -13.51
N LEU A 39 1.42 5.11 -14.75
CA LEU A 39 0.20 4.38 -15.07
C LEU A 39 0.39 2.88 -14.94
N ALA A 40 -0.62 2.20 -14.41
CA ALA A 40 -0.64 0.74 -14.44
C ALA A 40 -0.54 0.21 -15.87
N PRO A 41 0.06 -0.95 -16.12
CA PRO A 41 0.09 -1.58 -17.45
C PRO A 41 -1.30 -1.67 -18.06
N GLY A 42 -1.46 -1.14 -19.26
CA GLY A 42 -2.78 -1.04 -19.94
C GLY A 42 -3.66 0.12 -19.48
N GLY A 43 -3.13 1.04 -18.65
CA GLY A 43 -3.80 2.28 -18.23
C GLY A 43 -4.84 2.11 -17.13
N LYS A 44 -5.19 0.89 -16.75
CA LYS A 44 -6.15 0.60 -15.68
C LYS A 44 -5.86 -0.73 -14.99
N ARG A 45 -6.30 -0.85 -13.74
CA ARG A 45 -6.30 -2.13 -13.01
C ARG A 45 -7.72 -2.53 -12.67
N ASN A 46 -8.03 -3.77 -12.97
CA ASN A 46 -9.27 -4.43 -12.56
C ASN A 46 -8.98 -5.41 -11.43
N PHE A 47 -9.82 -5.40 -10.43
CA PHE A 47 -9.76 -6.33 -9.31
C PHE A 47 -10.90 -7.34 -9.43
N LYS A 48 -10.62 -8.61 -9.13
CA LYS A 48 -11.64 -9.64 -9.11
C LYS A 48 -12.56 -9.40 -7.91
N THR A 49 -13.83 -9.19 -8.18
CA THR A 49 -14.88 -9.14 -7.16
C THR A 49 -15.19 -10.56 -6.70
N LYS A 50 -15.46 -10.76 -5.41
CA LYS A 50 -15.96 -12.04 -4.87
C LYS A 50 -17.31 -12.35 -5.52
N SER A 51 -17.60 -13.64 -5.77
CA SER A 51 -18.84 -14.09 -6.43
C SER A 51 -20.13 -13.66 -5.71
N ASP A 52 -20.03 -13.40 -4.42
CA ASP A 52 -21.16 -13.07 -3.54
C ASP A 52 -21.33 -11.56 -3.30
N ALA A 53 -20.46 -10.73 -3.90
CA ALA A 53 -20.59 -9.28 -3.78
C ALA A 53 -21.76 -8.77 -4.64
N GLN A 54 -22.54 -7.84 -4.09
CA GLN A 54 -23.64 -7.22 -4.84
C GLN A 54 -23.10 -6.39 -5.98
N ASP A 55 -23.48 -6.72 -7.22
CA ASP A 55 -23.02 -6.07 -8.45
C ASP A 55 -23.28 -4.56 -8.49
N ALA A 56 -24.26 -4.09 -7.72
CA ALA A 56 -24.60 -2.66 -7.65
C ALA A 56 -23.61 -1.82 -6.83
N HIS A 57 -22.74 -2.46 -6.02
CA HIS A 57 -21.80 -1.75 -5.15
C HIS A 57 -20.45 -1.51 -5.84
N GLU A 58 -19.82 -0.41 -5.47
CA GLU A 58 -18.46 -0.06 -5.83
C GLU A 58 -17.52 -0.14 -4.61
N ALA A 59 -16.22 -0.15 -4.89
CA ALA A 59 -15.19 0.03 -3.88
C ALA A 59 -15.30 1.41 -3.20
N ILE A 60 -14.84 1.51 -1.97
CA ILE A 60 -14.69 2.81 -1.28
C ILE A 60 -13.60 3.61 -1.98
N ARG A 61 -13.95 4.73 -2.56
CA ARG A 61 -13.05 5.62 -3.30
C ARG A 61 -13.49 7.08 -3.19
N PRO A 62 -12.61 8.06 -3.50
CA PRO A 62 -13.06 9.44 -3.68
C PRO A 62 -14.08 9.52 -4.84
N VAL A 63 -15.10 10.35 -4.69
CA VAL A 63 -16.06 10.63 -5.75
C VAL A 63 -15.37 11.38 -6.88
N ASP A 64 -14.50 12.33 -6.53
CA ASP A 64 -13.67 13.09 -7.44
C ASP A 64 -12.20 12.96 -7.04
N VAL A 65 -11.41 12.28 -7.86
CA VAL A 65 -9.99 12.03 -7.61
C VAL A 65 -9.14 13.31 -7.65
N THR A 66 -9.62 14.34 -8.33
CA THR A 66 -8.91 15.63 -8.46
C THR A 66 -8.95 16.47 -7.19
N LEU A 67 -9.90 16.18 -6.28
CA LEU A 67 -9.94 16.77 -4.95
C LEU A 67 -8.89 16.06 -4.07
N THR A 68 -7.67 16.61 -4.05
CA THR A 68 -6.60 16.03 -3.23
C THR A 68 -6.88 16.18 -1.74
N PRO A 69 -6.25 15.38 -0.87
CA PRO A 69 -6.39 15.55 0.57
C PRO A 69 -6.09 16.98 1.05
N GLU A 70 -5.11 17.63 0.43
CA GLU A 70 -4.71 19.01 0.74
C GLU A 70 -5.83 20.00 0.43
N ASP A 71 -6.55 19.81 -0.67
CA ASP A 71 -7.65 20.68 -1.09
C ASP A 71 -8.86 20.61 -0.16
N VAL A 72 -9.13 19.45 0.41
CA VAL A 72 -10.29 19.25 1.29
C VAL A 72 -9.97 19.45 2.78
N LYS A 73 -8.68 19.47 3.15
CA LYS A 73 -8.24 19.62 4.53
C LYS A 73 -8.88 20.77 5.29
N PRO A 74 -9.04 21.98 4.72
CA PRO A 74 -9.65 23.10 5.43
C PRO A 74 -11.14 22.91 5.78
N TYR A 75 -11.80 21.92 5.15
CA TYR A 75 -13.24 21.69 5.26
C TYR A 75 -13.60 20.45 6.07
N LEU A 76 -12.60 19.71 6.57
CA LEU A 76 -12.79 18.45 7.27
C LEU A 76 -12.30 18.53 8.71
N ALA A 77 -12.99 17.85 9.62
CA ALA A 77 -12.47 17.56 10.94
C ALA A 77 -11.21 16.67 10.83
N PRO A 78 -10.29 16.70 11.83
CA PRO A 78 -9.03 15.96 11.77
C PRO A 78 -9.20 14.47 11.42
N ASP A 79 -10.14 13.78 12.04
CA ASP A 79 -10.40 12.36 11.80
C ASP A 79 -10.95 12.11 10.40
N GLN A 80 -11.88 12.97 9.94
CA GLN A 80 -12.42 12.91 8.57
C GLN A 80 -11.31 13.09 7.53
N TYR A 81 -10.40 14.04 7.78
CA TYR A 81 -9.25 14.27 6.91
C TYR A 81 -8.35 13.04 6.83
N GLN A 82 -8.03 12.41 7.97
CA GLN A 82 -7.18 11.21 7.99
C GLN A 82 -7.82 10.06 7.19
N VAL A 83 -9.11 9.83 7.39
CA VAL A 83 -9.85 8.79 6.65
C VAL A 83 -9.89 9.10 5.16
N TYR A 84 -10.23 10.34 4.77
CA TYR A 84 -10.24 10.75 3.37
C TYR A 84 -8.87 10.58 2.71
N ARG A 85 -7.80 11.04 3.38
CA ARG A 85 -6.42 10.90 2.92
C ARG A 85 -6.05 9.44 2.66
N LEU A 86 -6.42 8.54 3.58
CA LEU A 86 -6.18 7.10 3.43
C LEU A 86 -6.92 6.53 2.22
N ILE A 87 -8.22 6.83 2.09
CA ILE A 87 -9.06 6.34 0.99
C ILE A 87 -8.53 6.87 -0.35
N TRP A 88 -8.25 8.16 -0.44
CA TRP A 88 -7.73 8.81 -1.65
C TRP A 88 -6.38 8.20 -2.06
N ALA A 89 -5.43 8.12 -1.13
CA ALA A 89 -4.11 7.56 -1.38
C ALA A 89 -4.19 6.10 -1.83
N ARG A 90 -5.03 5.30 -1.17
CA ARG A 90 -5.24 3.89 -1.51
C ARG A 90 -5.85 3.71 -2.89
N PHE A 91 -6.85 4.52 -3.23
CA PHE A 91 -7.48 4.49 -4.55
C PHE A 91 -6.49 4.85 -5.65
N VAL A 92 -5.81 6.00 -5.54
CA VAL A 92 -4.81 6.42 -6.54
C VAL A 92 -3.69 5.39 -6.68
N ALA A 93 -3.10 4.95 -5.56
CA ALA A 93 -2.06 3.92 -5.54
C ALA A 93 -2.51 2.62 -6.22
N SER A 94 -3.78 2.23 -6.06
CA SER A 94 -4.33 1.03 -6.68
C SER A 94 -4.35 1.07 -8.21
N GLN A 95 -4.38 2.25 -8.81
CA GLN A 95 -4.40 2.49 -10.26
C GLN A 95 -3.01 2.81 -10.82
N MET A 96 -1.98 2.93 -9.96
CA MET A 96 -0.61 3.25 -10.37
C MET A 96 0.21 1.99 -10.72
N ALA A 97 1.31 2.23 -11.42
CA ALA A 97 2.33 1.22 -11.69
C ALA A 97 2.98 0.72 -10.39
N ALA A 98 3.44 -0.52 -10.39
CA ALA A 98 4.18 -1.09 -9.27
C ALA A 98 5.51 -0.38 -9.05
N ALA A 99 5.93 -0.26 -7.79
CA ALA A 99 7.31 0.11 -7.48
C ALA A 99 8.28 -0.96 -7.96
N ARG A 100 9.48 -0.53 -8.36
CA ARG A 100 10.55 -1.44 -8.82
C ARG A 100 11.76 -1.27 -7.93
N PHE A 101 12.31 -2.40 -7.52
CA PHE A 101 13.48 -2.48 -6.66
C PHE A 101 14.56 -3.34 -7.30
N HIS A 102 15.78 -3.06 -6.94
CA HIS A 102 16.92 -3.92 -7.22
C HIS A 102 17.36 -4.56 -5.90
N ASP A 103 17.14 -5.86 -5.80
CA ASP A 103 17.52 -6.65 -4.63
C ASP A 103 18.94 -7.19 -4.83
N THR A 104 19.79 -6.97 -3.85
CA THR A 104 21.14 -7.50 -3.82
C THR A 104 21.28 -8.46 -2.65
N THR A 105 21.73 -9.68 -2.94
CA THR A 105 22.11 -10.64 -1.89
C THR A 105 23.62 -10.85 -1.94
N VAL A 106 24.27 -10.57 -0.82
CA VAL A 106 25.72 -10.79 -0.65
C VAL A 106 25.92 -12.01 0.24
N THR A 107 26.72 -12.93 -0.25
CA THR A 107 27.17 -14.10 0.54
C THR A 107 28.65 -13.92 0.82
N ILE A 108 29.04 -14.00 2.10
CA ILE A 108 30.41 -13.79 2.56
C ILE A 108 30.87 -15.10 3.20
N ASP A 109 31.91 -15.70 2.65
CA ASP A 109 32.52 -16.91 3.18
C ASP A 109 33.63 -16.56 4.19
N ASN A 110 33.60 -17.19 5.35
CA ASN A 110 34.61 -17.04 6.37
C ASN A 110 34.94 -18.40 7.02
N GLY A 111 35.86 -19.16 6.44
CA GLY A 111 36.15 -20.50 6.84
C GLY A 111 34.93 -21.42 6.75
N PRO A 112 34.51 -22.07 7.86
CA PRO A 112 33.37 -22.95 7.86
C PRO A 112 32.02 -22.19 7.93
N ALA A 113 32.03 -20.88 8.17
CA ALA A 113 30.84 -20.06 8.31
C ALA A 113 30.52 -19.28 7.05
N GLN A 114 29.24 -19.18 6.75
CA GLN A 114 28.74 -18.35 5.66
C GLN A 114 27.77 -17.32 6.21
N TRP A 115 28.00 -16.07 5.83
CA TRP A 115 27.19 -14.93 6.21
C TRP A 115 26.38 -14.46 5.01
N ARG A 116 25.17 -14.00 5.24
CA ARG A 116 24.32 -13.48 4.19
C ARG A 116 23.75 -12.12 4.57
N SER A 117 23.92 -11.15 3.68
CA SER A 117 23.32 -9.84 3.79
C SER A 117 22.42 -9.58 2.59
N LYS A 118 21.30 -8.89 2.81
CA LYS A 118 20.39 -8.47 1.75
C LYS A 118 20.29 -6.96 1.76
N GLY A 119 20.32 -6.38 0.57
CA GLY A 119 20.07 -4.97 0.37
C GLY A 119 19.02 -4.75 -0.71
N GLU A 120 18.34 -3.63 -0.62
CA GLU A 120 17.32 -3.21 -1.57
C GLU A 120 17.60 -1.77 -1.98
N ARG A 121 17.53 -1.48 -3.28
CA ARG A 121 17.61 -0.12 -3.81
C ARG A 121 16.39 0.16 -4.67
N MET A 122 15.67 1.23 -4.37
CA MET A 122 14.52 1.65 -5.17
C MET A 122 14.99 2.18 -6.52
N LEU A 123 14.49 1.59 -7.62
CA LEU A 123 14.73 2.03 -8.99
C LEU A 123 13.62 2.94 -9.50
N PHE A 124 12.39 2.66 -9.09
CA PHE A 124 11.21 3.42 -9.49
C PHE A 124 10.16 3.35 -8.38
N PRO A 125 9.67 4.49 -7.89
CA PRO A 125 8.75 4.51 -6.75
C PRO A 125 7.36 3.99 -7.09
N GLY A 126 6.86 4.16 -8.33
CA GLY A 126 5.52 3.74 -8.69
C GLY A 126 4.46 4.26 -7.70
N PHE A 127 3.57 3.38 -7.23
CA PHE A 127 2.52 3.73 -6.28
C PHE A 127 3.03 4.26 -4.92
N LEU A 128 4.29 4.00 -4.57
CA LEU A 128 4.90 4.52 -3.35
C LEU A 128 5.06 6.04 -3.35
N ALA A 129 4.97 6.68 -4.52
CA ALA A 129 4.94 8.15 -4.61
C ALA A 129 3.71 8.77 -3.91
N VAL A 130 2.62 7.99 -3.79
CA VAL A 130 1.37 8.42 -3.14
C VAL A 130 1.19 7.76 -1.77
N MET A 131 1.64 6.52 -1.65
CA MET A 131 1.50 5.69 -0.45
C MET A 131 2.87 5.15 -0.03
N PRO A 132 3.71 6.00 0.59
CA PRO A 132 5.07 5.63 0.96
C PRO A 132 5.08 4.50 1.99
N ARG A 133 6.15 3.71 1.97
CA ARG A 133 6.42 2.70 3.01
C ARG A 133 6.63 3.36 4.37
N GLY A 134 6.34 2.62 5.43
CA GLY A 134 6.76 2.99 6.78
C GLY A 134 8.30 3.03 6.90
N LYS A 135 8.82 3.81 7.83
CA LYS A 135 10.27 3.90 8.07
C LYS A 135 10.92 2.54 8.38
N ASP A 136 10.18 1.65 9.03
CA ASP A 136 10.65 0.30 9.39
C ASP A 136 10.64 -0.68 8.21
N GLU A 137 10.04 -0.28 7.08
CA GLU A 137 9.95 -1.07 5.84
C GLU A 137 10.97 -0.62 4.79
N GLU A 138 11.78 0.39 5.08
CA GLU A 138 12.84 0.84 4.20
C GLU A 138 13.97 -0.21 4.18
N GLY A 139 14.30 -0.68 2.97
CA GLY A 139 15.40 -1.63 2.78
C GLY A 139 16.76 -1.00 3.08
N VAL A 140 17.72 -1.81 3.48
CA VAL A 140 19.11 -1.38 3.65
C VAL A 140 19.79 -1.31 2.30
N GLU A 141 20.38 -0.17 1.95
CA GLU A 141 21.22 -0.07 0.76
C GLU A 141 22.62 -0.60 1.08
N LEU A 142 23.07 -1.62 0.33
CA LEU A 142 24.42 -2.15 0.46
C LEU A 142 25.40 -1.33 -0.38
N PRO A 143 26.67 -1.18 0.06
CA PRO A 143 27.72 -0.58 -0.74
C PRO A 143 27.96 -1.40 -2.01
N ALA A 144 28.58 -0.78 -3.00
CA ALA A 144 29.02 -1.48 -4.20
C ALA A 144 30.10 -2.52 -3.82
N LEU A 145 29.82 -3.79 -4.07
CA LEU A 145 30.71 -4.91 -3.79
C LEU A 145 31.02 -5.67 -5.06
N THR A 146 32.21 -6.21 -5.15
CA THR A 146 32.67 -7.02 -6.28
C THR A 146 32.81 -8.47 -5.85
N LYS A 147 32.42 -9.42 -6.73
CA LYS A 147 32.58 -10.84 -6.46
C LYS A 147 34.06 -11.19 -6.23
N GLY A 148 34.33 -11.85 -5.13
CA GLY A 148 35.70 -12.25 -4.71
C GLY A 148 36.46 -11.15 -3.96
N GLU A 149 35.82 -10.03 -3.65
CA GLU A 149 36.40 -8.99 -2.81
C GLU A 149 36.60 -9.49 -1.38
N THR A 150 37.75 -9.13 -0.80
CA THR A 150 38.06 -9.46 0.60
C THR A 150 37.53 -8.37 1.52
N LEU A 151 36.64 -8.73 2.41
CA LEU A 151 36.06 -7.83 3.40
C LEU A 151 36.80 -7.93 4.74
N LYS A 152 36.96 -6.79 5.41
CA LYS A 152 37.54 -6.74 6.75
C LYS A 152 36.42 -6.83 7.78
N LEU A 153 36.49 -7.84 8.65
CA LEU A 153 35.61 -7.94 9.81
C LEU A 153 36.00 -6.86 10.84
N ASN A 154 35.10 -5.92 11.10
CA ASN A 154 35.31 -4.88 12.11
C ASN A 154 34.88 -5.32 13.52
N SER A 155 33.72 -5.94 13.61
CA SER A 155 33.17 -6.45 14.87
C SER A 155 32.19 -7.58 14.64
N LEU A 156 32.02 -8.42 15.62
CA LEU A 156 31.02 -9.47 15.67
C LEU A 156 30.24 -9.34 16.98
N THR A 157 28.97 -9.05 16.87
CA THR A 157 28.07 -8.96 18.03
C THR A 157 27.17 -10.19 18.06
N LYS A 158 27.09 -10.86 19.18
CA LYS A 158 26.15 -11.94 19.43
C LYS A 158 24.97 -11.41 20.24
N GLU A 159 23.77 -11.74 19.82
CA GLU A 159 22.55 -11.37 20.53
C GLU A 159 21.65 -12.60 20.66
N GLN A 160 21.23 -12.88 21.90
CA GLN A 160 20.25 -13.93 22.15
C GLN A 160 18.85 -13.36 21.85
N LYS A 161 18.12 -14.03 20.97
CA LYS A 161 16.73 -13.69 20.65
C LYS A 161 15.82 -14.87 20.97
N PHE A 162 14.61 -14.55 21.37
CA PHE A 162 13.57 -15.53 21.66
C PHE A 162 12.45 -15.38 20.65
N THR A 163 11.85 -16.49 20.23
CA THR A 163 10.62 -16.47 19.46
C THR A 163 9.51 -15.81 20.28
N GLN A 164 8.74 -14.97 19.62
CA GLN A 164 7.60 -14.33 20.25
C GLN A 164 6.30 -15.03 19.80
N PRO A 165 5.29 -15.12 20.66
CA PRO A 165 3.97 -15.57 20.23
C PRO A 165 3.38 -14.63 19.18
N SER A 166 2.35 -15.09 18.47
CA SER A 166 1.59 -14.21 17.59
C SER A 166 1.05 -13.00 18.36
N PRO A 167 1.09 -11.81 17.77
CA PRO A 167 0.53 -10.62 18.41
C PRO A 167 -0.97 -10.80 18.65
N ARG A 168 -1.51 -10.08 19.65
CA ARG A 168 -2.95 -10.02 19.84
C ARG A 168 -3.60 -9.32 18.64
N PHE A 169 -4.85 -9.64 18.37
CA PHE A 169 -5.62 -8.94 17.37
C PHE A 169 -5.72 -7.44 17.69
N THR A 170 -5.51 -6.64 16.67
CA THR A 170 -5.99 -5.26 16.60
C THR A 170 -7.38 -5.28 15.97
N GLU A 171 -8.14 -4.19 16.08
CA GLU A 171 -9.46 -4.08 15.41
C GLU A 171 -9.34 -4.39 13.91
N ALA A 172 -8.34 -3.83 13.22
CA ALA A 172 -8.12 -4.05 11.81
C ALA A 172 -7.76 -5.51 11.46
N SER A 173 -6.91 -6.16 12.26
CA SER A 173 -6.55 -7.56 12.01
C SER A 173 -7.68 -8.52 12.36
N LEU A 174 -8.51 -8.19 13.37
CA LEU A 174 -9.70 -8.95 13.70
C LEU A 174 -10.74 -8.88 12.58
N VAL A 175 -11.03 -7.69 12.06
CA VAL A 175 -11.97 -7.53 10.93
C VAL A 175 -11.50 -8.31 9.71
N ARG A 176 -10.19 -8.28 9.41
CA ARG A 176 -9.63 -9.08 8.32
C ARG A 176 -9.84 -10.58 8.53
N GLU A 177 -9.55 -11.08 9.72
CA GLU A 177 -9.73 -12.50 10.05
C GLU A 177 -11.20 -12.91 9.94
N LEU A 178 -12.11 -12.10 10.45
CA LEU A 178 -13.54 -12.33 10.33
C LEU A 178 -13.98 -12.38 8.86
N GLU A 179 -13.46 -11.47 8.03
CA GLU A 179 -13.74 -11.45 6.59
C GLU A 179 -13.22 -12.71 5.88
N GLU A 180 -11.98 -13.14 6.19
CA GLU A 180 -11.37 -14.35 5.62
C GLU A 180 -12.14 -15.62 6.00
N LEU A 181 -12.65 -15.68 7.22
CA LEU A 181 -13.48 -16.78 7.71
C LEU A 181 -14.95 -16.70 7.28
N GLY A 182 -15.37 -15.63 6.59
CA GLY A 182 -16.77 -15.42 6.19
C GLY A 182 -17.71 -15.09 7.34
N ILE A 183 -17.19 -14.63 8.47
CA ILE A 183 -17.96 -14.27 9.67
C ILE A 183 -18.28 -12.77 9.63
N GLY A 184 -19.56 -12.45 9.72
CA GLY A 184 -20.03 -11.06 9.67
C GLY A 184 -20.09 -10.48 8.25
N ARG A 185 -20.33 -9.18 8.20
CA ARG A 185 -20.46 -8.36 6.98
C ARG A 185 -20.00 -6.93 7.29
N PRO A 186 -19.69 -6.07 6.31
CA PRO A 186 -19.32 -4.67 6.55
C PRO A 186 -20.28 -3.91 7.47
N SER A 187 -21.57 -4.28 7.46
CA SER A 187 -22.59 -3.66 8.33
C SER A 187 -22.58 -4.16 9.77
N THR A 188 -21.90 -5.25 10.08
CA THR A 188 -21.91 -5.90 11.40
C THR A 188 -20.56 -5.95 12.10
N TYR A 189 -19.45 -5.70 11.41
CA TYR A 189 -18.10 -5.75 12.01
C TYR A 189 -17.96 -4.84 13.24
N ALA A 190 -18.58 -3.65 13.21
CA ALA A 190 -18.53 -2.73 14.33
C ALA A 190 -19.34 -3.20 15.57
N SER A 191 -20.19 -4.21 15.42
CA SER A 191 -21.05 -4.76 16.49
C SER A 191 -20.48 -6.06 17.08
N ILE A 192 -19.50 -6.67 16.44
CA ILE A 192 -18.78 -7.86 16.87
C ILE A 192 -17.58 -7.47 17.73
#